data_bbcbceef4e146c0df85cb65003f1156d
#
_entry.id   bbcbceef4e146c0df85cb65003f1156d
#
_cell.length_a   1.000
_cell.length_b   1.000
_cell.length_c   1.000
_cell.angle_alpha   90.00
_cell.angle_beta   90.00
_cell.angle_gamma   90.00
#
_symmetry.space_group_name_H-M   'P 1'
#
loop_
_entity.id
_entity.type
_entity.pdbx_description
1 polymer ?
#
loop_
_entity_poly.entity_id
_entity_poly.type
_entity_poly.pdbx_seq_one_letter_code
_entity_poly.pdbx_strand_id
1 'polypeptide(L)'
;MLSRPLRVWCILLSLAVTGGGRSSAAEPVAAPRTAPLALTPAEYNNTIADLLGFPRDGDRWPARPAIADTLSPPRAASKGVFVPPPPPPVWPWRFPAEPGSDGFEGIAQGQNPSSYQVEELHHAAMHFASFALVSPTFFSCATWATLPATQQETCAWMSLERFAERAYRRPLRAQERERLEAFWHANIAAGPRDQAVALTVAGILQAPAFHFRVEPGDASAGDTTAGLSKWELATRLSYFLWDSMPDETLFAAADSGQLATTEGLERHARRMLEDPKARPAIVHFHHQWLGTDKVLLVAPARRAFGPLFGISPRLDNARDDDLKWPAIMGPVRHSMQLETELFVEQTIFDGAGTFNALLTDNHGYMSDATAPIYGAHATRIPARPTVTRTIEIVVASIGRRQSLTLYPAEFPRNERAGVLTLPSVLALGAYAVQPGPILRGKRVLERLACMDMGAPIQGAEAALPPDTLTAESTNRQRTAAATSPAACTACHKLINPPGFAFEHYDAIGRWRAQDNGQPVDASGSLTLRGGEEITFTDGIDFARKLATSNRVRDCYVLHWTRYALGNQLEETAPGLEALQERFRENDSIKELLVSIARSDLFRMRPTGNPGDNR
;
A
#
# COMPACT_ATOMS: atom_id res chain seq x y z
N MET A 1 47.46 5.56 24.91
CA MET A 1 46.39 6.49 25.21
C MET A 1 45.13 5.94 24.54
N LEU A 2 44.29 5.29 25.32
CA LEU A 2 43.17 4.50 24.84
C LEU A 2 41.92 5.38 24.75
N SER A 3 41.40 5.58 23.54
CA SER A 3 40.15 6.25 23.29
C SER A 3 38.98 5.34 23.73
N ARG A 4 38.17 5.82 24.69
CA ARG A 4 36.93 5.16 25.11
C ARG A 4 35.82 5.38 24.08
N PRO A 5 35.07 4.34 23.69
CA PRO A 5 33.88 4.53 22.90
C PRO A 5 32.75 5.11 23.76
N LEU A 6 32.08 6.17 23.27
CA LEU A 6 30.85 6.69 23.84
C LEU A 6 29.75 5.61 23.75
N ARG A 7 29.30 5.14 24.90
CA ARG A 7 28.10 4.31 25.01
C ARG A 7 26.88 5.23 24.98
N VAL A 8 26.14 5.21 23.88
CA VAL A 8 24.81 5.80 23.80
C VAL A 8 23.86 4.94 24.63
N TRP A 9 23.37 5.47 25.74
CA TRP A 9 22.38 4.83 26.59
C TRP A 9 20.98 5.09 26.02
N CYS A 10 20.32 4.03 25.57
CA CYS A 10 18.86 4.04 25.38
C CYS A 10 18.19 4.13 26.76
N ILE A 11 17.65 5.29 27.11
CA ILE A 11 16.82 5.44 28.32
C ILE A 11 15.41 4.96 27.97
N LEU A 12 15.14 3.69 28.27
CA LEU A 12 13.78 3.18 28.45
C LEU A 12 13.28 3.67 29.80
N LEU A 13 12.35 4.63 29.80
CA LEU A 13 11.65 5.05 31.03
C LEU A 13 10.68 3.96 31.47
N SER A 14 11.11 3.11 32.38
CA SER A 14 10.23 2.26 33.20
C SER A 14 9.58 3.12 34.28
N LEU A 15 8.29 3.33 34.23
CA LEU A 15 7.50 3.93 35.31
C LEU A 15 7.35 2.90 36.45
N ALA A 16 8.12 3.06 37.51
CA ALA A 16 7.87 2.39 38.79
C ALA A 16 6.72 3.09 39.51
N VAL A 17 5.63 2.38 39.73
CA VAL A 17 4.52 2.80 40.57
C VAL A 17 4.85 2.48 42.02
N THR A 18 5.18 3.50 42.82
CA THR A 18 5.20 3.38 44.28
C THR A 18 3.81 3.75 44.83
N GLY A 19 3.17 2.80 45.47
CA GLY A 19 1.88 3.00 46.11
C GLY A 19 1.97 3.89 47.35
N GLY A 20 1.09 4.89 47.39
CA GLY A 20 0.79 5.69 48.56
C GLY A 20 -0.67 6.06 48.54
N GLY A 21 -1.51 5.39 49.35
CA GLY A 21 -2.94 5.60 49.39
C GLY A 21 -3.31 7.02 49.86
N ARG A 22 -4.16 7.69 49.07
CA ARG A 22 -5.01 8.79 49.48
C ARG A 22 -6.35 8.71 48.76
N SER A 23 -7.39 8.94 49.57
CA SER A 23 -8.80 9.06 49.25
C SER A 23 -9.15 9.53 47.84
N SER A 24 -9.98 8.71 47.20
CA SER A 24 -10.53 8.82 45.87
C SER A 24 -11.53 9.99 45.77
N ALA A 25 -11.13 11.03 45.06
CA ALA A 25 -12.07 11.67 44.15
C ALA A 25 -12.04 10.81 42.85
N ALA A 26 -13.18 10.38 42.34
CA ALA A 26 -13.29 9.59 41.12
C ALA A 26 -12.60 10.36 39.98
N GLU A 27 -11.45 9.84 39.51
CA GLU A 27 -10.85 10.35 38.27
C GLU A 27 -11.87 10.13 37.15
N PRO A 28 -12.04 11.12 36.25
CA PRO A 28 -12.87 10.93 35.08
C PRO A 28 -12.36 9.70 34.32
N VAL A 29 -13.24 8.72 34.12
CA VAL A 29 -12.95 7.52 33.31
C VAL A 29 -12.49 8.02 31.94
N ALA A 30 -11.22 7.87 31.66
CA ALA A 30 -10.66 8.24 30.36
C ALA A 30 -11.39 7.42 29.29
N ALA A 31 -11.94 8.11 28.28
CA ALA A 31 -12.60 7.47 27.14
C ALA A 31 -11.65 6.41 26.55
N PRO A 32 -12.17 5.23 26.16
CA PRO A 32 -11.33 4.18 25.60
C PRO A 32 -10.58 4.68 24.38
N ARG A 33 -9.26 4.53 24.38
CA ARG A 33 -8.38 5.01 23.34
C ARG A 33 -8.52 4.09 22.12
N THR A 34 -8.83 4.66 20.94
CA THR A 34 -8.61 3.95 19.67
C THR A 34 -7.13 3.57 19.57
N ALA A 35 -6.85 2.39 19.05
CA ALA A 35 -5.48 1.96 18.83
C ALA A 35 -4.75 3.00 17.94
N PRO A 36 -3.53 3.43 18.29
CA PRO A 36 -2.77 4.35 17.46
C PRO A 36 -2.45 3.69 16.11
N LEU A 37 -2.59 4.44 15.03
CA LEU A 37 -2.26 4.02 13.67
C LEU A 37 -0.78 4.30 13.42
N ALA A 38 0.05 3.27 13.25
CA ALA A 38 1.42 3.45 12.79
C ALA A 38 1.45 3.90 11.32
N LEU A 39 2.43 4.71 10.95
CA LEU A 39 2.69 5.01 9.54
C LEU A 39 3.10 3.73 8.82
N THR A 40 2.47 3.44 7.68
CA THR A 40 2.92 2.37 6.79
C THR A 40 4.27 2.72 6.17
N PRO A 41 5.01 1.75 5.57
CA PRO A 41 6.24 2.03 4.83
C PRO A 41 6.09 3.12 3.76
N ALA A 42 4.98 3.12 3.04
CA ALA A 42 4.67 4.13 2.02
C ALA A 42 4.43 5.51 2.65
N GLU A 43 3.59 5.58 3.68
CA GLU A 43 3.31 6.82 4.42
C GLU A 43 4.56 7.40 5.06
N TYR A 44 5.42 6.58 5.66
CA TYR A 44 6.70 7.01 6.23
C TYR A 44 7.59 7.66 5.16
N ASN A 45 7.85 6.95 4.07
CA ASN A 45 8.73 7.42 3.00
C ASN A 45 8.19 8.71 2.34
N ASN A 46 6.90 8.77 2.05
CA ASN A 46 6.26 9.95 1.47
C ASN A 46 6.33 11.15 2.41
N THR A 47 6.08 10.92 3.71
CA THR A 47 6.18 11.96 4.74
C THR A 47 7.61 12.51 4.86
N ILE A 48 8.63 11.66 4.83
CA ILE A 48 10.04 12.08 4.82
C ILE A 48 10.35 12.93 3.60
N ALA A 49 9.92 12.52 2.40
CA ALA A 49 10.14 13.29 1.18
C ALA A 49 9.51 14.70 1.28
N ASP A 50 8.27 14.77 1.74
CA ASP A 50 7.54 16.03 1.91
C ASP A 50 8.14 16.92 3.04
N LEU A 51 8.60 16.33 4.14
CA LEU A 51 9.26 17.06 5.23
C LEU A 51 10.56 17.71 4.79
N LEU A 52 11.35 16.99 4.00
CA LEU A 52 12.65 17.44 3.51
C LEU A 52 12.57 18.24 2.21
N GLY A 53 11.38 18.33 1.59
CA GLY A 53 11.17 19.05 0.35
C GLY A 53 11.83 18.41 -0.87
N PHE A 54 12.06 17.09 -0.83
CA PHE A 54 12.58 16.34 -1.97
C PHE A 54 11.43 15.68 -2.77
N PRO A 55 11.64 15.45 -4.07
CA PRO A 55 10.64 14.73 -4.87
C PRO A 55 10.51 13.27 -4.41
N ARG A 56 9.32 12.70 -4.59
CA ARG A 56 9.07 11.28 -4.34
C ARG A 56 9.61 10.39 -5.48
N ASP A 57 10.86 10.63 -5.82
CA ASP A 57 11.61 10.00 -6.90
C ASP A 57 13.09 9.96 -6.46
N GLY A 58 13.58 8.78 -6.15
CA GLY A 58 14.89 8.58 -5.56
C GLY A 58 16.06 9.06 -6.44
N ASP A 59 15.88 9.10 -7.76
CA ASP A 59 16.91 9.52 -8.70
C ASP A 59 17.21 11.02 -8.64
N ARG A 60 16.29 11.81 -8.09
CA ARG A 60 16.43 13.27 -7.91
C ARG A 60 16.85 13.70 -6.52
N TRP A 61 17.14 12.77 -5.63
CA TRP A 61 17.70 13.08 -4.33
C TRP A 61 19.20 13.38 -4.45
N PRO A 62 19.76 14.30 -3.63
CA PRO A 62 21.18 14.53 -3.59
C PRO A 62 21.93 13.26 -3.14
N ALA A 63 23.23 13.19 -3.46
CA ALA A 63 24.07 12.13 -2.92
C ALA A 63 24.00 12.13 -1.37
N ARG A 64 24.11 10.95 -0.77
CA ARG A 64 24.08 10.79 0.69
C ARG A 64 25.13 11.71 1.33
N PRO A 65 24.76 12.63 2.23
CA PRO A 65 25.69 13.53 2.89
C PRO A 65 26.73 12.77 3.71
N ALA A 66 27.99 13.21 3.70
CA ALA A 66 29.11 12.55 4.42
C ALA A 66 28.85 12.39 5.93
N ILE A 67 28.12 13.33 6.53
CA ILE A 67 27.72 13.26 7.95
C ILE A 67 26.90 12.00 8.28
N ALA A 68 26.24 11.40 7.32
CA ALA A 68 25.47 10.18 7.50
C ALA A 68 26.34 9.00 7.97
N ASP A 69 27.61 8.94 7.58
CA ASP A 69 28.54 7.90 8.01
C ASP A 69 28.94 8.05 9.48
N THR A 70 28.89 9.26 10.00
CA THR A 70 29.13 9.57 11.42
C THR A 70 27.92 9.24 12.29
N LEU A 71 26.71 9.48 11.75
CA LEU A 71 25.44 9.22 12.44
C LEU A 71 25.08 7.74 12.46
N SER A 72 25.34 7.05 11.36
CA SER A 72 25.01 5.63 11.20
C SER A 72 26.19 4.91 10.54
N PRO A 73 27.15 4.44 11.33
CA PRO A 73 28.29 3.70 10.80
C PRO A 73 27.81 2.43 10.06
N PRO A 74 28.52 2.04 8.98
CA PRO A 74 28.14 0.87 8.21
C PRO A 74 28.05 -0.37 9.10
N ARG A 75 27.00 -1.17 8.90
CA ARG A 75 26.80 -2.44 9.63
C ARG A 75 28.05 -3.31 9.50
N ALA A 76 28.56 -3.81 10.61
CA ALA A 76 29.65 -4.77 10.60
C ALA A 76 29.24 -6.00 9.80
N ALA A 77 30.06 -6.37 8.81
CA ALA A 77 29.80 -7.56 8.00
C ALA A 77 29.74 -8.79 8.89
N SER A 78 28.66 -9.55 8.82
CA SER A 78 28.59 -10.88 9.41
C SER A 78 29.68 -11.76 8.78
N LYS A 79 30.37 -12.57 9.57
CA LYS A 79 31.43 -13.46 9.09
C LYS A 79 30.87 -14.51 8.12
N GLY A 80 30.95 -14.23 6.84
CA GLY A 80 30.57 -15.11 5.74
C GLY A 80 30.67 -14.36 4.42
N VAL A 81 31.13 -14.97 3.37
CA VAL A 81 31.49 -14.45 2.03
C VAL A 81 30.93 -13.06 1.74
N PHE A 82 31.84 -12.08 1.71
CA PHE A 82 31.53 -10.68 1.50
C PHE A 82 31.07 -10.43 0.06
N VAL A 83 29.77 -10.39 -0.15
CA VAL A 83 29.19 -9.59 -1.24
C VAL A 83 28.78 -8.27 -0.59
N PRO A 84 29.45 -7.14 -0.89
CA PRO A 84 28.99 -5.88 -0.35
C PRO A 84 27.55 -5.69 -0.77
N PRO A 85 26.61 -5.46 0.18
CA PRO A 85 25.26 -5.11 -0.22
C PRO A 85 25.33 -3.88 -1.12
N PRO A 86 24.50 -3.78 -2.17
CA PRO A 86 24.40 -2.54 -2.92
C PRO A 86 24.14 -1.41 -1.92
N PRO A 87 24.74 -0.21 -2.11
CA PRO A 87 24.45 0.91 -1.24
C PRO A 87 22.93 1.05 -1.13
N PRO A 88 22.40 1.24 0.09
CA PRO A 88 20.96 1.39 0.27
C PRO A 88 20.47 2.51 -0.63
N PRO A 89 19.31 2.36 -1.28
CA PRO A 89 18.73 3.44 -2.06
C PRO A 89 18.60 4.66 -1.16
N VAL A 90 18.84 5.84 -1.70
CA VAL A 90 18.71 7.08 -0.93
C VAL A 90 17.24 7.23 -0.48
N TRP A 91 16.32 6.91 -1.35
CA TRP A 91 14.87 6.88 -1.13
C TRP A 91 14.23 5.92 -2.17
N PRO A 92 13.16 5.16 -1.85
CA PRO A 92 12.54 4.99 -0.54
C PRO A 92 13.36 4.05 0.37
N TRP A 93 13.21 4.21 1.70
CA TRP A 93 13.75 3.24 2.65
C TRP A 93 12.97 1.93 2.56
N ARG A 94 13.70 0.82 2.54
CA ARG A 94 13.09 -0.50 2.43
C ARG A 94 12.83 -1.07 3.81
N PHE A 95 11.59 -1.00 4.24
CA PHE A 95 11.13 -1.66 5.45
C PHE A 95 10.83 -3.14 5.19
N PRO A 96 10.89 -4.00 6.24
CA PRO A 96 10.33 -5.35 6.16
C PRO A 96 8.83 -5.26 5.88
N ALA A 97 8.30 -6.26 5.16
CA ALA A 97 6.87 -6.34 4.90
C ALA A 97 6.09 -6.49 6.22
N GLU A 98 5.05 -5.69 6.39
CA GLU A 98 4.14 -5.79 7.52
C GLU A 98 2.98 -6.74 7.21
N PRO A 99 2.51 -7.52 8.20
CA PRO A 99 1.27 -8.24 8.05
C PRO A 99 0.12 -7.24 7.97
N GLY A 100 -0.59 -7.24 6.84
CA GLY A 100 -1.80 -6.43 6.68
C GLY A 100 -3.03 -7.12 7.28
N SER A 101 -4.05 -6.36 7.61
CA SER A 101 -5.39 -6.87 7.92
C SER A 101 -6.31 -6.67 6.73
N ASP A 102 -7.07 -7.69 6.34
CA ASP A 102 -7.92 -7.70 5.14
C ASP A 102 -7.18 -7.31 3.85
N GLY A 103 -5.85 -7.48 3.83
CA GLY A 103 -4.95 -7.13 2.72
C GLY A 103 -4.54 -5.66 2.68
N PHE A 104 -4.87 -4.86 3.68
CA PHE A 104 -4.44 -3.48 3.83
C PHE A 104 -3.44 -3.32 4.97
N GLU A 105 -2.35 -2.59 4.73
CA GLU A 105 -1.27 -2.37 5.70
C GLU A 105 -1.66 -1.36 6.79
N GLY A 106 -2.45 -0.35 6.45
CA GLY A 106 -2.81 0.78 7.32
C GLY A 106 -3.94 0.51 8.31
N ILE A 107 -4.32 -0.75 8.59
CA ILE A 107 -5.39 -1.07 9.54
C ILE A 107 -4.79 -1.40 10.91
N ALA A 108 -5.21 -0.66 11.95
CA ALA A 108 -4.65 -0.71 13.30
C ALA A 108 -4.61 -2.13 13.91
N GLN A 109 -5.65 -2.93 13.66
CA GLN A 109 -5.76 -4.30 14.18
C GLN A 109 -4.70 -5.27 13.63
N GLY A 110 -4.07 -4.94 12.49
CA GLY A 110 -2.98 -5.72 11.88
C GLY A 110 -1.58 -5.22 12.25
N GLN A 111 -1.47 -4.05 12.86
CA GLN A 111 -0.19 -3.42 13.14
C GLN A 111 0.43 -3.92 14.44
N ASN A 112 1.50 -4.69 14.33
CA ASN A 112 2.29 -5.18 15.47
C ASN A 112 3.78 -5.13 15.12
N PRO A 113 4.45 -3.98 15.33
CA PRO A 113 5.83 -3.79 14.90
C PRO A 113 6.77 -4.77 15.61
N SER A 114 7.57 -5.49 14.84
CA SER A 114 8.61 -6.36 15.33
C SER A 114 9.83 -5.57 15.83
N SER A 115 10.69 -6.20 16.65
CA SER A 115 11.96 -5.58 17.06
C SER A 115 12.85 -5.20 15.87
N TYR A 116 12.83 -6.00 14.81
CA TYR A 116 13.55 -5.72 13.57
C TYR A 116 13.00 -4.47 12.87
N GLN A 117 11.70 -4.29 12.87
CA GLN A 117 11.05 -3.11 12.31
C GLN A 117 11.40 -1.83 13.08
N VAL A 118 11.46 -1.92 14.43
CA VAL A 118 11.90 -0.79 15.27
C VAL A 118 13.37 -0.45 14.99
N GLU A 119 14.23 -1.44 14.76
CA GLU A 119 15.62 -1.23 14.34
C GLU A 119 15.71 -0.53 12.98
N GLU A 120 14.92 -0.95 12.00
CA GLU A 120 14.87 -0.31 10.68
C GLU A 120 14.35 1.13 10.73
N LEU A 121 13.37 1.43 11.58
CA LEU A 121 12.90 2.80 11.82
C LEU A 121 14.01 3.68 12.39
N HIS A 122 14.83 3.15 13.32
CA HIS A 122 16.00 3.86 13.83
C HIS A 122 17.02 4.15 12.71
N HIS A 123 17.36 3.14 11.91
CA HIS A 123 18.31 3.32 10.81
C HIS A 123 17.80 4.31 9.75
N ALA A 124 16.52 4.24 9.40
CA ALA A 124 15.88 5.18 8.49
C ALA A 124 15.94 6.62 9.04
N ALA A 125 15.61 6.83 10.31
CA ALA A 125 15.67 8.13 10.95
C ALA A 125 17.07 8.73 10.93
N MET A 126 18.10 7.93 11.27
CA MET A 126 19.50 8.36 11.23
C MET A 126 19.95 8.67 9.79
N HIS A 127 19.54 7.88 8.81
CA HIS A 127 19.84 8.11 7.40
C HIS A 127 19.23 9.42 6.91
N PHE A 128 17.91 9.60 7.07
CA PHE A 128 17.21 10.75 6.53
C PHE A 128 17.53 12.06 7.27
N ALA A 129 17.86 12.00 8.55
CA ALA A 129 18.26 13.18 9.32
C ALA A 129 19.46 13.90 8.72
N SER A 130 20.40 13.18 8.08
CA SER A 130 21.55 13.78 7.42
C SER A 130 21.15 14.68 6.24
N PHE A 131 20.02 14.41 5.60
CA PHE A 131 19.53 15.19 4.47
C PHE A 131 18.90 16.53 4.87
N ALA A 132 18.60 16.76 6.14
CA ALA A 132 18.11 18.06 6.62
C ALA A 132 19.09 19.20 6.28
N LEU A 133 20.39 18.93 6.33
CA LEU A 133 21.43 19.92 6.05
C LEU A 133 21.51 20.36 4.58
N VAL A 134 21.03 19.53 3.66
CA VAL A 134 21.01 19.78 2.21
C VAL A 134 19.59 19.94 1.67
N SER A 135 18.60 19.94 2.56
CA SER A 135 17.20 20.13 2.21
C SER A 135 16.94 21.55 1.72
N PRO A 136 16.19 21.72 0.61
CA PRO A 136 15.86 23.04 0.09
C PRO A 136 14.87 23.81 0.97
N THR A 137 14.17 23.13 1.91
CA THR A 137 13.06 23.69 2.69
C THR A 137 13.25 23.61 4.20
N PHE A 138 14.31 22.95 4.68
CA PHE A 138 14.50 22.75 6.12
C PHE A 138 14.82 24.05 6.86
N PHE A 139 15.86 24.77 6.41
CA PHE A 139 16.26 26.02 7.07
C PHE A 139 15.31 27.16 6.72
N SER A 140 14.85 27.89 7.74
CA SER A 140 14.03 29.10 7.58
C SER A 140 14.83 30.32 7.17
N CYS A 141 16.16 30.25 7.21
CA CYS A 141 17.11 31.30 6.86
C CYS A 141 17.91 30.93 5.61
N ALA A 142 18.01 31.82 4.64
CA ALA A 142 18.53 31.55 3.29
C ALA A 142 20.00 31.13 3.21
N THR A 143 20.82 31.39 4.22
CA THR A 143 22.29 31.19 4.18
C THR A 143 22.84 30.65 5.51
N TRP A 144 22.18 29.66 6.08
CA TRP A 144 22.52 29.11 7.40
C TRP A 144 24.03 28.85 7.58
N ALA A 145 24.68 28.18 6.61
CA ALA A 145 26.08 27.77 6.71
C ALA A 145 27.08 28.97 6.82
N THR A 146 26.67 30.16 6.41
CA THR A 146 27.51 31.38 6.42
C THR A 146 27.16 32.37 7.52
N LEU A 147 26.12 32.08 8.31
CA LEU A 147 25.72 32.94 9.43
C LEU A 147 26.75 32.91 10.57
N PRO A 148 26.88 33.97 11.38
CA PRO A 148 27.59 33.95 12.66
C PRO A 148 27.03 32.86 13.59
N ALA A 149 27.87 32.30 14.47
CA ALA A 149 27.54 31.13 15.29
C ALA A 149 26.23 31.25 16.07
N THR A 150 25.99 32.38 16.71
CA THR A 150 24.75 32.66 17.49
C THR A 150 23.51 32.72 16.60
N GLN A 151 23.64 33.29 15.39
CA GLN A 151 22.55 33.34 14.43
C GLN A 151 22.28 31.96 13.79
N GLN A 152 23.33 31.13 13.61
CA GLN A 152 23.15 29.73 13.19
C GLN A 152 22.31 28.95 14.21
N GLU A 153 22.58 29.09 15.50
CA GLU A 153 21.82 28.40 16.57
C GLU A 153 20.37 28.83 16.63
N THR A 154 20.10 30.13 16.55
CA THR A 154 18.71 30.64 16.52
C THR A 154 17.97 30.15 15.28
N CYS A 155 18.59 30.24 14.10
CA CYS A 155 18.01 29.76 12.85
C CYS A 155 17.74 28.25 12.89
N ALA A 156 18.71 27.45 13.37
CA ALA A 156 18.55 26.02 13.49
C ALA A 156 17.40 25.65 14.44
N TRP A 157 17.30 26.32 15.59
CA TRP A 157 16.19 26.07 16.52
C TRP A 157 14.82 26.35 15.90
N MET A 158 14.64 27.50 15.26
CA MET A 158 13.38 27.84 14.57
C MET A 158 13.04 26.79 13.49
N SER A 159 14.05 26.32 12.77
CA SER A 159 13.88 25.29 11.72
C SER A 159 13.52 23.92 12.30
N LEU A 160 14.15 23.53 13.41
CA LEU A 160 13.85 22.29 14.14
C LEU A 160 12.45 22.30 14.75
N GLU A 161 12.04 23.41 15.34
CA GLU A 161 10.69 23.58 15.90
C GLU A 161 9.63 23.43 14.81
N ARG A 162 9.77 24.17 13.71
CA ARG A 162 8.88 24.06 12.54
C ARG A 162 8.88 22.64 11.94
N PHE A 163 10.04 22.01 11.83
CA PHE A 163 10.16 20.65 11.33
C PHE A 163 9.42 19.66 12.23
N ALA A 164 9.56 19.78 13.55
CA ALA A 164 8.87 18.93 14.51
C ALA A 164 7.34 19.12 14.47
N GLU A 165 6.84 20.35 14.33
CA GLU A 165 5.40 20.63 14.18
C GLU A 165 4.83 19.95 12.92
N ARG A 166 5.56 20.05 11.79
CA ARG A 166 5.17 19.39 10.55
C ARG A 166 5.26 17.86 10.68
N ALA A 167 6.31 17.34 11.30
CA ALA A 167 6.48 15.90 11.53
C ALA A 167 5.40 15.32 12.44
N TYR A 168 4.98 16.06 13.48
CA TYR A 168 3.91 15.66 14.39
C TYR A 168 2.51 16.08 13.89
N ARG A 169 2.46 16.79 12.76
CA ARG A 169 1.23 17.17 12.04
C ARG A 169 0.29 18.07 12.87
N ARG A 170 0.85 18.79 13.84
CA ARG A 170 0.18 19.74 14.74
C ARG A 170 1.19 20.63 15.46
N PRO A 171 0.79 21.73 16.07
CA PRO A 171 1.65 22.49 16.97
C PRO A 171 2.22 21.62 18.10
N LEU A 172 3.45 21.93 18.52
CA LEU A 172 4.06 21.24 19.65
C LEU A 172 3.32 21.56 20.96
N ARG A 173 3.11 20.55 21.79
CA ARG A 173 2.68 20.78 23.18
C ARG A 173 3.84 21.40 23.97
N ALA A 174 3.53 22.16 25.01
CA ALA A 174 4.56 22.84 25.82
C ALA A 174 5.68 21.88 26.29
N GLN A 175 5.31 20.72 26.82
CA GLN A 175 6.28 19.71 27.26
C GLN A 175 7.10 19.08 26.11
N GLU A 176 6.52 18.96 24.92
CA GLU A 176 7.25 18.46 23.74
C GLU A 176 8.29 19.48 23.29
N ARG A 177 7.91 20.76 23.28
CA ARG A 177 8.80 21.86 22.95
C ARG A 177 9.97 21.95 23.93
N GLU A 178 9.70 21.93 25.24
CA GLU A 178 10.73 21.95 26.30
C GLU A 178 11.72 20.78 26.16
N ARG A 179 11.21 19.56 25.92
CA ARG A 179 12.07 18.37 25.72
C ARG A 179 12.92 18.48 24.45
N LEU A 180 12.34 18.98 23.37
CA LEU A 180 13.05 19.15 22.10
C LEU A 180 14.16 20.22 22.26
N GLU A 181 13.87 21.33 22.94
CA GLU A 181 14.84 22.40 23.21
C GLU A 181 15.99 21.90 24.08
N ALA A 182 15.69 21.17 25.15
CA ALA A 182 16.72 20.56 26.00
C ALA A 182 17.58 19.57 25.23
N PHE A 183 16.98 18.76 24.33
CA PHE A 183 17.72 17.81 23.49
C PHE A 183 18.60 18.53 22.46
N TRP A 184 18.12 19.60 21.85
CA TRP A 184 18.89 20.46 20.97
C TRP A 184 20.12 21.06 21.68
N HIS A 185 19.94 21.64 22.86
CA HIS A 185 21.04 22.21 23.64
C HIS A 185 22.08 21.15 24.07
N ALA A 186 21.62 19.96 24.42
CA ALA A 186 22.53 18.85 24.73
C ALA A 186 23.38 18.45 23.52
N ASN A 187 22.78 18.38 22.32
CA ASN A 187 23.51 18.03 21.10
C ASN A 187 24.51 19.13 20.69
N ILE A 188 24.17 20.42 20.81
CA ILE A 188 25.09 21.53 20.56
C ILE A 188 26.30 21.51 21.51
N ALA A 189 26.06 21.22 22.78
CA ALA A 189 27.13 21.14 23.77
C ALA A 189 28.07 19.94 23.53
N ALA A 190 27.57 18.88 22.86
CA ALA A 190 28.32 17.64 22.65
C ALA A 190 29.17 17.63 21.37
N GLY A 191 28.89 18.47 20.36
CA GLY A 191 29.59 18.36 19.08
C GLY A 191 29.34 19.50 18.10
N PRO A 192 29.78 19.33 16.83
CA PRO A 192 29.56 20.31 15.77
C PRO A 192 28.09 20.60 15.51
N ARG A 193 27.78 21.83 15.10
CA ARG A 193 26.38 22.29 14.89
C ARG A 193 25.62 21.52 13.84
N ASP A 194 26.26 21.16 12.75
CA ASP A 194 25.67 20.32 11.69
C ASP A 194 25.29 18.94 12.23
N GLN A 195 26.16 18.34 13.04
CA GLN A 195 25.86 17.07 13.72
C GLN A 195 24.72 17.22 14.74
N ALA A 196 24.70 18.34 15.50
CA ALA A 196 23.64 18.62 16.43
C ALA A 196 22.26 18.75 15.74
N VAL A 197 22.19 19.47 14.60
CA VAL A 197 20.99 19.56 13.77
C VAL A 197 20.53 18.15 13.33
N ALA A 198 21.42 17.38 12.74
CA ALA A 198 21.07 16.05 12.23
C ALA A 198 20.64 15.10 13.35
N LEU A 199 21.30 15.09 14.52
CA LEU A 199 20.90 14.27 15.67
C LEU A 199 19.54 14.69 16.24
N THR A 200 19.25 16.00 16.25
CA THR A 200 17.96 16.49 16.72
C THR A 200 16.84 16.12 15.76
N VAL A 201 17.06 16.23 14.45
CA VAL A 201 16.13 15.71 13.42
C VAL A 201 15.92 14.21 13.58
N ALA A 202 16.99 13.42 13.79
CA ALA A 202 16.86 11.98 14.04
C ALA A 202 16.01 11.68 15.29
N GLY A 203 16.13 12.47 16.33
CA GLY A 203 15.29 12.38 17.53
C GLY A 203 13.82 12.67 17.24
N ILE A 204 13.52 13.69 16.42
CA ILE A 204 12.15 14.01 15.99
C ILE A 204 11.57 12.84 15.18
N LEU A 205 12.34 12.27 14.25
CA LEU A 205 11.91 11.17 13.39
C LEU A 205 11.79 9.81 14.13
N GLN A 206 12.30 9.70 15.35
CA GLN A 206 12.13 8.53 16.21
C GLN A 206 11.04 8.71 17.27
N ALA A 207 10.46 9.89 17.37
CA ALA A 207 9.42 10.16 18.36
C ALA A 207 8.12 9.40 18.05
N PRO A 208 7.41 8.85 19.05
CA PRO A 208 6.09 8.26 18.84
C PRO A 208 5.10 9.20 18.15
N ALA A 209 5.18 10.50 18.39
CA ALA A 209 4.33 11.51 17.74
C ALA A 209 4.57 11.59 16.22
N PHE A 210 5.74 11.17 15.71
CA PHE A 210 6.00 11.03 14.28
C PHE A 210 5.44 9.72 13.74
N HIS A 211 5.76 8.59 14.39
CA HIS A 211 5.42 7.25 13.90
C HIS A 211 3.93 6.93 13.97
N PHE A 212 3.21 7.50 14.93
CA PHE A 212 1.82 7.16 15.17
C PHE A 212 0.88 8.33 14.91
N ARG A 213 -0.20 8.04 14.23
CA ARG A 213 -1.39 8.89 14.15
C ARG A 213 -2.29 8.53 15.31
N VAL A 214 -2.33 9.38 16.33
CA VAL A 214 -3.18 9.20 17.50
C VAL A 214 -4.34 10.18 17.40
N GLU A 215 -5.55 9.66 17.45
CA GLU A 215 -6.79 10.43 17.30
C GLU A 215 -7.60 10.39 18.59
N PRO A 216 -7.20 11.12 19.66
CA PRO A 216 -7.95 11.16 20.91
C PRO A 216 -9.34 11.76 20.73
N GLY A 217 -9.52 12.68 19.80
CA GLY A 217 -10.77 13.43 19.62
C GLY A 217 -11.16 14.27 20.84
N ASP A 218 -12.22 15.05 20.68
CA ASP A 218 -12.81 15.86 21.74
C ASP A 218 -14.09 15.18 22.26
N ALA A 219 -13.94 14.24 23.21
CA ALA A 219 -15.08 13.56 23.84
C ALA A 219 -15.38 14.14 25.23
N SER A 220 -16.64 14.36 25.52
CA SER A 220 -17.12 14.57 26.89
C SER A 220 -17.40 13.22 27.58
N ALA A 221 -17.35 13.20 28.91
CA ALA A 221 -17.65 11.97 29.67
C ALA A 221 -19.08 11.52 29.37
N GLY A 222 -19.21 10.29 28.87
CA GLY A 222 -20.52 9.67 28.52
C GLY A 222 -20.87 9.73 27.03
N ASP A 223 -20.09 10.38 26.17
CA ASP A 223 -20.32 10.37 24.73
C ASP A 223 -19.92 9.03 24.12
N THR A 224 -20.76 8.49 23.23
CA THR A 224 -20.48 7.26 22.47
C THR A 224 -19.60 7.51 21.24
N THR A 225 -19.47 8.76 20.81
CA THR A 225 -18.62 9.21 19.72
C THR A 225 -17.91 10.50 20.11
N ALA A 226 -16.71 10.72 19.58
CA ALA A 226 -15.94 11.95 19.72
C ALA A 226 -15.66 12.57 18.37
N GLY A 227 -15.86 13.86 18.22
CA GLY A 227 -15.40 14.62 17.05
C GLY A 227 -13.88 14.65 17.01
N LEU A 228 -13.31 14.50 15.82
CA LEU A 228 -11.88 14.70 15.63
C LEU A 228 -11.52 16.19 15.72
N SER A 229 -10.38 16.48 16.33
CA SER A 229 -9.83 17.82 16.33
C SER A 229 -9.45 18.28 14.91
N LYS A 230 -9.31 19.59 14.73
CA LYS A 230 -8.93 20.17 13.44
C LYS A 230 -7.61 19.63 12.87
N TRP A 231 -6.65 19.27 13.72
CA TRP A 231 -5.36 18.70 13.33
C TRP A 231 -5.46 17.20 12.98
N GLU A 232 -6.31 16.48 13.69
CA GLU A 232 -6.59 15.07 13.40
C GLU A 232 -7.32 14.93 12.06
N LEU A 233 -8.29 15.82 11.77
CA LEU A 233 -8.98 15.88 10.48
C LEU A 233 -8.01 16.18 9.33
N ALA A 234 -7.11 17.16 9.49
CA ALA A 234 -6.07 17.45 8.51
C ALA A 234 -5.17 16.24 8.25
N THR A 235 -4.73 15.58 9.31
CA THR A 235 -3.89 14.38 9.25
C THR A 235 -4.63 13.24 8.56
N ARG A 236 -5.85 12.90 9.00
CA ARG A 236 -6.63 11.82 8.41
C ARG A 236 -6.89 12.05 6.92
N LEU A 237 -7.25 13.29 6.55
CA LEU A 237 -7.52 13.64 5.14
C LEU A 237 -6.26 13.52 4.26
N SER A 238 -5.10 13.97 4.76
CA SER A 238 -3.87 13.94 3.98
C SER A 238 -3.33 12.52 3.79
N TYR A 239 -3.36 11.69 4.81
CA TYR A 239 -2.94 10.29 4.66
C TYR A 239 -3.93 9.47 3.84
N PHE A 240 -5.22 9.77 3.92
CA PHE A 240 -6.24 9.12 3.09
C PHE A 240 -6.03 9.37 1.59
N LEU A 241 -5.75 10.63 1.20
CA LEU A 241 -5.74 11.02 -0.21
C LEU A 241 -4.32 11.12 -0.82
N TRP A 242 -3.27 11.23 0.01
CA TRP A 242 -1.89 11.45 -0.43
C TRP A 242 -0.87 10.46 0.13
N ASP A 243 -1.27 9.55 1.03
CA ASP A 243 -0.36 8.71 1.81
C ASP A 243 0.78 9.52 2.44
N SER A 244 0.51 10.74 2.91
CA SER A 244 1.51 11.63 3.46
C SER A 244 0.92 12.69 4.37
N MET A 245 1.82 13.49 4.97
CA MET A 245 1.48 14.59 5.87
C MET A 245 0.70 15.73 5.18
N PRO A 246 -0.03 16.56 5.96
CA PRO A 246 -0.68 17.77 5.45
C PRO A 246 0.32 18.75 4.83
N ASP A 247 -0.08 19.41 3.74
CA ASP A 247 0.62 20.57 3.20
C ASP A 247 0.31 21.86 3.98
N GLU A 248 1.02 22.94 3.69
CA GLU A 248 0.84 24.25 4.35
C GLU A 248 -0.60 24.78 4.19
N THR A 249 -1.25 24.49 3.05
CA THR A 249 -2.64 24.89 2.81
C THR A 249 -3.59 24.15 3.74
N LEU A 250 -3.36 22.88 3.96
CA LEU A 250 -4.20 22.06 4.84
C LEU A 250 -3.94 22.39 6.31
N PHE A 251 -2.70 22.70 6.68
CA PHE A 251 -2.36 23.23 8.01
C PHE A 251 -3.08 24.57 8.27
N ALA A 252 -3.05 25.50 7.33
CA ALA A 252 -3.75 26.77 7.45
C ALA A 252 -5.28 26.60 7.55
N ALA A 253 -5.84 25.64 6.81
CA ALA A 253 -7.26 25.29 6.87
C ALA A 253 -7.64 24.69 8.24
N ALA A 254 -6.76 23.85 8.81
CA ALA A 254 -6.95 23.34 10.16
C ALA A 254 -6.91 24.49 11.18
N ASP A 255 -5.90 25.35 11.09
CA ASP A 255 -5.74 26.46 12.04
C ASP A 255 -6.94 27.41 12.03
N SER A 256 -7.43 27.79 10.86
CA SER A 256 -8.61 28.64 10.69
C SER A 256 -9.96 27.96 10.97
N GLY A 257 -9.97 26.66 11.32
CA GLY A 257 -11.20 25.90 11.62
C GLY A 257 -12.03 25.50 10.39
N GLN A 258 -11.53 25.69 9.17
CA GLN A 258 -12.26 25.35 7.95
C GLN A 258 -12.58 23.85 7.85
N LEU A 259 -11.74 22.97 8.41
CA LEU A 259 -11.94 21.52 8.38
C LEU A 259 -13.02 21.03 9.36
N ALA A 260 -13.53 21.88 10.24
CA ALA A 260 -14.63 21.52 11.14
C ALA A 260 -15.97 21.40 10.42
N THR A 261 -16.09 21.93 9.19
CA THR A 261 -17.32 21.89 8.36
C THR A 261 -17.22 20.84 7.27
N THR A 262 -18.37 20.27 6.88
CA THR A 262 -18.48 19.35 5.73
C THR A 262 -18.06 19.99 4.42
N GLU A 263 -18.41 21.27 4.22
CA GLU A 263 -18.07 22.06 3.03
C GLU A 263 -16.56 22.34 2.96
N GLY A 264 -15.94 22.58 4.10
CA GLY A 264 -14.50 22.74 4.20
C GLY A 264 -13.75 21.46 3.83
N LEU A 265 -14.15 20.32 4.41
CA LEU A 265 -13.60 19.01 4.09
C LEU A 265 -13.78 18.67 2.61
N GLU A 266 -14.98 18.88 2.05
CA GLU A 266 -15.25 18.67 0.63
C GLU A 266 -14.31 19.48 -0.26
N ARG A 267 -14.20 20.80 -0.01
CA ARG A 267 -13.34 21.68 -0.80
C ARG A 267 -11.88 21.22 -0.79
N HIS A 268 -11.37 20.86 0.38
CA HIS A 268 -9.98 20.40 0.49
C HIS A 268 -9.80 19.00 -0.09
N ALA A 269 -10.74 18.07 0.07
CA ALA A 269 -10.70 16.76 -0.57
C ALA A 269 -10.66 16.88 -2.11
N ARG A 270 -11.52 17.73 -2.70
CA ARG A 270 -11.51 17.99 -4.15
C ARG A 270 -10.17 18.59 -4.61
N ARG A 271 -9.65 19.60 -3.91
CA ARG A 271 -8.35 20.19 -4.20
C ARG A 271 -7.25 19.11 -4.17
N MET A 272 -7.27 18.26 -3.16
CA MET A 272 -6.26 17.23 -2.97
C MET A 272 -6.33 16.13 -4.03
N LEU A 273 -7.51 15.79 -4.52
CA LEU A 273 -7.69 14.84 -5.62
C LEU A 273 -7.19 15.36 -6.98
N GLU A 274 -7.08 16.67 -7.15
CA GLU A 274 -6.48 17.28 -8.36
C GLU A 274 -4.94 17.44 -8.22
N ASP A 275 -4.38 17.26 -7.02
CA ASP A 275 -2.93 17.30 -6.81
C ASP A 275 -2.28 16.00 -7.32
N PRO A 276 -1.11 16.08 -7.99
CA PRO A 276 -0.38 14.90 -8.46
C PRO A 276 -0.10 13.84 -7.38
N LYS A 277 -0.03 14.22 -6.11
CA LYS A 277 0.17 13.29 -4.99
C LYS A 277 -0.97 12.29 -4.81
N ALA A 278 -2.18 12.61 -5.26
CA ALA A 278 -3.33 11.72 -5.15
C ALA A 278 -3.19 10.48 -6.04
N ARG A 279 -2.55 10.60 -7.20
CA ARG A 279 -2.43 9.49 -8.15
C ARG A 279 -1.73 8.27 -7.55
N PRO A 280 -0.49 8.36 -7.02
CA PRO A 280 0.17 7.22 -6.41
C PRO A 280 -0.54 6.69 -5.16
N ALA A 281 -1.18 7.53 -4.36
CA ALA A 281 -1.93 7.09 -3.18
C ALA A 281 -3.17 6.25 -3.55
N ILE A 282 -3.92 6.68 -4.55
CA ILE A 282 -5.09 5.92 -5.05
C ILE A 282 -4.65 4.62 -5.74
N VAL A 283 -3.56 4.63 -6.48
CA VAL A 283 -2.94 3.42 -7.04
C VAL A 283 -2.51 2.46 -5.92
N HIS A 284 -1.92 2.97 -4.85
CA HIS A 284 -1.50 2.17 -3.69
C HIS A 284 -2.67 1.44 -3.03
N PHE A 285 -3.83 2.09 -2.85
CA PHE A 285 -5.04 1.40 -2.41
C PHE A 285 -5.41 0.23 -3.33
N HIS A 286 -5.40 0.44 -4.65
CA HIS A 286 -5.77 -0.59 -5.61
C HIS A 286 -4.77 -1.76 -5.64
N HIS A 287 -3.49 -1.48 -5.43
CA HIS A 287 -2.49 -2.55 -5.26
C HIS A 287 -2.81 -3.45 -4.06
N GLN A 288 -3.19 -2.86 -2.94
CA GLN A 288 -3.56 -3.60 -1.74
C GLN A 288 -4.91 -4.32 -1.93
N TRP A 289 -5.90 -3.64 -2.51
CA TRP A 289 -7.21 -4.23 -2.79
C TRP A 289 -7.12 -5.45 -3.72
N LEU A 290 -6.35 -5.36 -4.80
CA LEU A 290 -6.14 -6.44 -5.76
C LEU A 290 -5.02 -7.40 -5.35
N GLY A 291 -4.17 -7.06 -4.39
CA GLY A 291 -2.99 -7.79 -3.95
C GLY A 291 -1.84 -7.74 -4.96
N THR A 292 -1.83 -6.77 -5.89
CA THR A 292 -0.84 -6.67 -6.97
C THR A 292 0.52 -6.11 -6.52
N ASP A 293 0.63 -5.64 -5.30
CA ASP A 293 1.88 -5.41 -4.57
C ASP A 293 2.78 -6.66 -4.54
N LYS A 294 2.17 -7.86 -4.58
CA LYS A 294 2.84 -9.17 -4.52
C LYS A 294 3.22 -9.75 -5.89
N VAL A 295 2.92 -9.07 -6.99
CA VAL A 295 3.17 -9.61 -8.34
C VAL A 295 4.66 -9.87 -8.60
N LEU A 296 5.56 -9.14 -7.94
CA LEU A 296 7.00 -9.36 -8.03
C LEU A 296 7.46 -10.72 -7.47
N LEU A 297 6.62 -11.37 -6.66
CA LEU A 297 6.87 -12.70 -6.08
C LEU A 297 6.34 -13.86 -6.96
N VAL A 298 5.59 -13.57 -8.00
CA VAL A 298 5.06 -14.59 -8.92
C VAL A 298 6.21 -15.33 -9.59
N ALA A 299 6.16 -16.66 -9.55
CA ALA A 299 7.25 -17.53 -10.01
C ALA A 299 6.74 -18.61 -11.01
N PRO A 300 6.40 -18.22 -12.24
CA PRO A 300 6.00 -19.19 -13.27
C PRO A 300 7.17 -20.09 -13.64
N ALA A 301 6.86 -21.36 -13.92
CA ALA A 301 7.87 -22.37 -14.22
C ALA A 301 8.50 -22.13 -15.60
N ARG A 302 9.83 -22.05 -15.65
CA ARG A 302 10.60 -21.92 -16.89
C ARG A 302 10.22 -22.97 -17.93
N ARG A 303 10.08 -24.24 -17.52
CA ARG A 303 9.75 -25.34 -18.43
C ARG A 303 8.42 -25.13 -19.15
N ALA A 304 7.44 -24.51 -18.50
CA ALA A 304 6.13 -24.25 -19.08
C ALA A 304 6.11 -23.01 -19.98
N PHE A 305 6.76 -21.93 -19.52
CA PHE A 305 6.64 -20.62 -20.15
C PHE A 305 7.91 -20.12 -20.85
N GLY A 306 9.07 -20.75 -20.63
CA GLY A 306 10.33 -20.39 -21.28
C GLY A 306 10.24 -20.31 -22.81
N PRO A 307 9.59 -21.27 -23.51
CA PRO A 307 9.43 -21.23 -24.97
C PRO A 307 8.72 -19.96 -25.46
N LEU A 308 7.76 -19.44 -24.72
CA LEU A 308 7.06 -18.17 -25.03
C LEU A 308 8.03 -16.97 -25.07
N PHE A 309 9.09 -17.02 -24.27
CA PHE A 309 10.11 -15.98 -24.15
C PHE A 309 11.44 -16.35 -24.85
N GLY A 310 11.41 -17.32 -25.78
CA GLY A 310 12.56 -17.72 -26.57
C GLY A 310 13.59 -18.60 -25.85
N ILE A 311 13.23 -19.16 -24.68
CA ILE A 311 14.08 -20.14 -23.98
C ILE A 311 13.73 -21.56 -24.43
N SER A 312 14.74 -22.35 -24.81
CA SER A 312 14.53 -23.77 -25.19
C SER A 312 13.95 -24.58 -24.01
N PRO A 313 12.95 -25.43 -24.25
CA PRO A 313 12.46 -26.35 -23.23
C PRO A 313 13.47 -27.49 -22.91
N ARG A 314 14.51 -27.67 -23.73
CA ARG A 314 15.54 -28.70 -23.54
C ARG A 314 16.51 -28.27 -22.43
N LEU A 315 16.90 -29.24 -21.59
CA LEU A 315 17.76 -29.02 -20.43
C LEU A 315 19.27 -28.98 -20.76
N ASP A 316 19.63 -29.00 -22.06
CA ASP A 316 21.01 -29.17 -22.52
C ASP A 316 21.97 -28.06 -22.04
N ASN A 317 21.44 -26.91 -21.63
CA ASN A 317 22.18 -25.77 -21.06
C ASN A 317 21.55 -25.27 -19.75
N ALA A 318 21.13 -26.16 -18.86
CA ALA A 318 20.37 -25.87 -17.65
C ALA A 318 20.97 -24.71 -16.82
N ARG A 319 22.30 -24.61 -16.73
CA ARG A 319 23.00 -23.60 -15.93
C ARG A 319 22.88 -22.19 -16.51
N ASP A 320 22.98 -22.03 -17.81
CA ASP A 320 22.82 -20.74 -18.50
C ASP A 320 21.36 -20.29 -18.50
N ASP A 321 20.45 -21.21 -18.70
CA ASP A 321 19.01 -20.94 -18.76
C ASP A 321 18.43 -20.60 -17.39
N ASP A 322 19.00 -21.16 -16.30
CA ASP A 322 18.60 -20.81 -14.92
C ASP A 322 18.97 -19.37 -14.53
N LEU A 323 20.01 -18.81 -15.15
CA LEU A 323 20.36 -17.39 -15.00
C LEU A 323 19.53 -16.49 -15.92
N LYS A 324 19.16 -16.95 -17.11
CA LYS A 324 18.37 -16.18 -18.08
C LYS A 324 16.92 -16.03 -17.64
N TRP A 325 16.32 -17.07 -17.02
CA TRP A 325 14.91 -17.02 -16.64
C TRP A 325 14.57 -15.91 -15.63
N PRO A 326 15.30 -15.73 -14.51
CA PRO A 326 15.10 -14.58 -13.63
C PRO A 326 15.34 -13.23 -14.33
N ALA A 327 16.29 -13.16 -15.27
CA ALA A 327 16.57 -11.96 -16.04
C ALA A 327 15.41 -11.55 -16.98
N ILE A 328 14.64 -12.51 -17.49
CA ILE A 328 13.43 -12.28 -18.28
C ILE A 328 12.25 -11.97 -17.36
N MET A 329 12.05 -12.75 -16.31
CA MET A 329 10.89 -12.62 -15.45
C MET A 329 10.93 -11.35 -14.57
N GLY A 330 12.10 -10.79 -14.29
CA GLY A 330 12.22 -9.51 -13.62
C GLY A 330 11.47 -8.39 -14.37
N PRO A 331 11.88 -8.07 -15.61
CA PRO A 331 11.16 -7.11 -16.46
C PRO A 331 9.67 -7.42 -16.65
N VAL A 332 9.31 -8.70 -16.86
CA VAL A 332 7.90 -9.11 -17.02
C VAL A 332 7.07 -8.72 -15.81
N ARG A 333 7.51 -9.09 -14.60
CA ARG A 333 6.79 -8.80 -13.35
C ARG A 333 6.67 -7.31 -13.07
N HIS A 334 7.74 -6.54 -13.28
CA HIS A 334 7.70 -5.07 -13.14
C HIS A 334 6.77 -4.44 -14.18
N SER A 335 6.74 -4.97 -15.41
CA SER A 335 5.77 -4.51 -16.42
C SER A 335 4.33 -4.79 -16.01
N MET A 336 4.04 -5.99 -15.49
CA MET A 336 2.71 -6.33 -14.99
C MET A 336 2.26 -5.41 -13.85
N GLN A 337 3.17 -5.06 -12.93
CA GLN A 337 2.89 -4.13 -11.85
C GLN A 337 2.59 -2.73 -12.41
N LEU A 338 3.49 -2.19 -13.22
CA LEU A 338 3.38 -0.86 -13.80
C LEU A 338 2.17 -0.73 -14.73
N GLU A 339 1.79 -1.80 -15.44
CA GLU A 339 0.56 -1.84 -16.24
C GLU A 339 -0.67 -1.62 -15.36
N THR A 340 -0.74 -2.28 -14.21
CA THR A 340 -1.84 -2.10 -13.27
C THR A 340 -1.90 -0.67 -12.74
N GLU A 341 -0.76 -0.11 -12.37
CA GLU A 341 -0.64 1.29 -11.92
C GLU A 341 -1.19 2.25 -12.97
N LEU A 342 -0.69 2.13 -14.20
CA LEU A 342 -1.09 3.00 -15.31
C LEU A 342 -2.57 2.83 -15.69
N PHE A 343 -3.08 1.59 -15.66
CA PHE A 343 -4.49 1.31 -15.94
C PHE A 343 -5.40 1.99 -14.91
N VAL A 344 -5.10 1.82 -13.63
CA VAL A 344 -5.87 2.44 -12.54
C VAL A 344 -5.77 3.97 -12.60
N GLU A 345 -4.55 4.50 -12.75
CA GLU A 345 -4.29 5.94 -12.84
C GLU A 345 -5.07 6.57 -13.98
N GLN A 346 -4.96 6.00 -15.19
CA GLN A 346 -5.67 6.51 -16.36
C GLN A 346 -7.17 6.40 -16.21
N THR A 347 -7.70 5.26 -15.76
CA THR A 347 -9.14 5.06 -15.60
C THR A 347 -9.74 6.10 -14.65
N ILE A 348 -9.09 6.37 -13.52
CA ILE A 348 -9.68 7.22 -12.46
C ILE A 348 -9.46 8.71 -12.73
N PHE A 349 -8.27 9.10 -13.22
CA PHE A 349 -7.91 10.51 -13.34
C PHE A 349 -8.09 11.10 -14.73
N ASP A 350 -7.87 10.30 -15.76
CA ASP A 350 -7.82 10.79 -17.15
C ASP A 350 -8.93 10.17 -18.03
N GLY A 351 -9.63 9.15 -17.52
CA GLY A 351 -10.72 8.43 -18.16
C GLY A 351 -12.09 8.74 -17.57
N ALA A 352 -12.95 7.73 -17.55
CA ALA A 352 -14.33 7.88 -17.07
C ALA A 352 -14.43 8.11 -15.54
N GLY A 353 -13.43 7.72 -14.77
CA GLY A 353 -13.38 7.85 -13.31
C GLY A 353 -14.40 6.99 -12.55
N THR A 354 -14.97 5.95 -13.20
CA THR A 354 -16.04 5.14 -12.64
C THR A 354 -15.56 3.73 -12.26
N PHE A 355 -16.25 3.13 -11.30
CA PHE A 355 -16.02 1.72 -10.94
C PHE A 355 -16.37 0.77 -12.09
N ASN A 356 -17.40 1.11 -12.87
CA ASN A 356 -17.75 0.36 -14.08
C ASN A 356 -16.56 0.33 -15.05
N ALA A 357 -15.95 1.46 -15.37
CA ALA A 357 -14.78 1.52 -16.25
C ALA A 357 -13.59 0.73 -15.67
N LEU A 358 -13.37 0.80 -14.36
CA LEU A 358 -12.30 0.04 -13.68
C LEU A 358 -12.42 -1.47 -13.93
N LEU A 359 -13.65 -2.00 -14.01
CA LEU A 359 -13.90 -3.43 -14.25
C LEU A 359 -14.12 -3.80 -15.72
N THR A 360 -14.40 -2.85 -16.61
CA THR A 360 -14.88 -3.18 -17.97
C THR A 360 -14.10 -2.55 -19.12
N ASP A 361 -13.23 -1.58 -18.84
CA ASP A 361 -12.48 -0.90 -19.89
C ASP A 361 -11.43 -1.84 -20.52
N ASN A 362 -11.18 -1.69 -21.82
CA ASN A 362 -10.28 -2.56 -22.57
C ASN A 362 -9.00 -1.88 -23.06
N HIS A 363 -8.77 -0.62 -22.64
CA HIS A 363 -7.46 -0.02 -22.81
C HIS A 363 -6.45 -0.65 -21.84
N GLY A 364 -5.17 -0.50 -22.12
CA GLY A 364 -4.12 -0.96 -21.20
C GLY A 364 -2.75 -0.52 -21.68
N TYR A 365 -1.76 -1.17 -21.12
CA TYR A 365 -0.36 -0.88 -21.38
C TYR A 365 0.42 -2.15 -21.58
N MET A 366 1.44 -2.10 -22.43
CA MET A 366 2.33 -3.22 -22.65
C MET A 366 3.77 -2.73 -22.79
N SER A 367 4.71 -3.58 -22.43
CA SER A 367 6.14 -3.43 -22.74
C SER A 367 6.60 -4.52 -23.70
N ASP A 368 7.84 -4.41 -24.18
CA ASP A 368 8.45 -5.51 -24.93
C ASP A 368 8.57 -6.79 -24.10
N ALA A 369 8.70 -6.65 -22.77
CA ALA A 369 8.76 -7.80 -21.87
C ALA A 369 7.41 -8.53 -21.74
N THR A 370 6.27 -7.83 -21.78
CA THR A 370 4.93 -8.43 -21.68
C THR A 370 4.29 -8.72 -23.04
N ALA A 371 4.87 -8.24 -24.13
CA ALA A 371 4.38 -8.51 -25.49
C ALA A 371 4.11 -10.02 -25.77
N PRO A 372 4.95 -10.96 -25.34
CA PRO A 372 4.68 -12.39 -25.54
C PRO A 372 3.39 -12.88 -24.85
N ILE A 373 2.97 -12.25 -23.74
CA ILE A 373 1.74 -12.62 -23.02
C ILE A 373 0.51 -12.23 -23.82
N TYR A 374 0.55 -11.08 -24.50
CA TYR A 374 -0.56 -10.57 -25.29
C TYR A 374 -0.60 -11.14 -26.71
N GLY A 375 0.55 -11.58 -27.24
CA GLY A 375 0.66 -12.11 -28.60
C GLY A 375 0.37 -11.06 -29.67
N ALA A 376 -0.07 -11.51 -30.86
CA ALA A 376 -0.38 -10.63 -31.99
C ALA A 376 -1.69 -9.86 -31.86
N HIS A 377 -2.46 -10.12 -30.82
CA HIS A 377 -3.80 -9.56 -30.63
C HIS A 377 -3.77 -8.14 -30.01
N ALA A 378 -2.68 -7.77 -29.32
CA ALA A 378 -2.53 -6.43 -28.78
C ALA A 378 -2.02 -5.45 -29.85
N THR A 379 -2.69 -4.30 -29.98
CA THR A 379 -2.27 -3.23 -30.89
C THR A 379 -1.67 -2.10 -30.08
N ARG A 380 -0.38 -1.82 -30.30
CA ARG A 380 0.25 -0.60 -29.72
C ARG A 380 -0.38 0.63 -30.33
N ILE A 381 -0.80 1.55 -29.48
CA ILE A 381 -1.21 2.88 -29.88
C ILE A 381 0.06 3.73 -30.00
N PRO A 382 0.22 4.55 -31.09
CA PRO A 382 1.35 5.44 -31.21
C PRO A 382 1.52 6.29 -29.94
N ALA A 383 2.73 6.28 -29.37
CA ALA A 383 3.01 6.92 -28.10
C ALA A 383 2.67 8.42 -28.13
N ARG A 384 1.78 8.83 -27.25
CA ARG A 384 1.69 10.22 -26.84
C ARG A 384 2.69 10.39 -25.68
N PRO A 385 3.58 11.40 -25.67
CA PRO A 385 4.61 11.57 -24.65
C PRO A 385 4.08 11.58 -23.20
N THR A 386 2.82 11.97 -23.01
CA THR A 386 2.15 12.06 -21.72
C THR A 386 1.64 10.73 -21.17
N VAL A 387 1.63 9.66 -21.98
CA VAL A 387 1.00 8.37 -21.64
C VAL A 387 2.00 7.21 -21.62
N THR A 388 3.25 7.46 -22.07
CA THR A 388 4.33 6.48 -22.02
C THR A 388 5.13 6.65 -20.73
N ARG A 389 5.29 5.59 -19.95
CA ARG A 389 6.09 5.62 -18.72
C ARG A 389 7.34 4.75 -18.87
N THR A 390 8.49 5.33 -18.58
CA THR A 390 9.77 4.63 -18.52
C THR A 390 10.28 4.63 -17.08
N ILE A 391 10.67 3.47 -16.60
CA ILE A 391 11.31 3.30 -15.29
C ILE A 391 12.63 2.55 -15.44
N GLU A 392 13.55 2.78 -14.51
CA GLU A 392 14.76 1.99 -14.35
C GLU A 392 14.53 0.90 -13.30
N ILE A 393 14.77 -0.34 -13.68
CA ILE A 393 14.70 -1.47 -12.77
C ILE A 393 16.07 -2.08 -12.56
N VAL A 394 16.31 -2.64 -11.38
CA VAL A 394 17.49 -3.44 -11.10
C VAL A 394 17.10 -4.91 -11.18
N VAL A 395 17.61 -5.59 -12.20
CA VAL A 395 17.44 -7.04 -12.33
C VAL A 395 18.43 -7.73 -11.40
N ALA A 396 17.99 -8.07 -10.20
CA ALA A 396 18.85 -8.56 -9.11
C ALA A 396 19.68 -9.80 -9.51
N SER A 397 19.13 -10.69 -10.34
CA SER A 397 19.81 -11.92 -10.79
C SER A 397 21.04 -11.68 -11.66
N ILE A 398 21.13 -10.51 -12.31
CA ILE A 398 22.25 -10.15 -13.19
C ILE A 398 22.96 -8.87 -12.73
N GLY A 399 22.48 -8.23 -11.64
CA GLY A 399 23.08 -7.01 -11.08
C GLY A 399 23.08 -5.81 -12.04
N ARG A 400 22.22 -5.79 -13.06
CA ARG A 400 22.19 -4.74 -14.08
C ARG A 400 20.95 -3.87 -13.96
N ARG A 401 21.10 -2.59 -14.25
CA ARG A 401 19.97 -1.69 -14.49
C ARG A 401 19.44 -1.93 -15.90
N GLN A 402 18.13 -1.89 -16.03
CA GLN A 402 17.44 -2.02 -17.30
C GLN A 402 16.32 -0.98 -17.36
N SER A 403 16.25 -0.25 -18.44
CA SER A 403 15.15 0.65 -18.74
C SER A 403 13.95 -0.16 -19.22
N LEU A 404 12.80 0.10 -18.63
CA LEU A 404 11.53 -0.55 -18.93
C LEU A 404 10.52 0.51 -19.36
N THR A 405 10.04 0.41 -20.58
CA THR A 405 9.07 1.36 -21.14
C THR A 405 7.76 0.64 -21.42
N LEU A 406 6.64 1.19 -20.89
CA LEU A 406 5.29 0.78 -21.20
C LEU A 406 4.65 1.76 -22.18
N TYR A 407 3.97 1.21 -23.15
CA TYR A 407 3.24 1.92 -24.19
C TYR A 407 1.75 1.65 -24.07
N PRO A 408 0.88 2.63 -24.33
CA PRO A 408 -0.55 2.40 -24.44
C PRO A 408 -0.85 1.32 -25.48
N ALA A 409 -1.81 0.48 -25.17
CA ALA A 409 -2.24 -0.59 -26.05
C ALA A 409 -3.76 -0.77 -26.01
N GLU A 410 -4.36 -1.19 -27.12
CA GLU A 410 -5.71 -1.70 -27.18
C GLU A 410 -5.70 -3.22 -27.25
N PHE A 411 -6.62 -3.81 -26.51
CA PHE A 411 -6.80 -5.26 -26.48
C PHE A 411 -8.16 -5.64 -27.06
N PRO A 412 -8.32 -6.86 -27.61
CA PRO A 412 -9.61 -7.34 -28.06
C PRO A 412 -10.64 -7.34 -26.93
N ARG A 413 -11.82 -6.77 -27.19
CA ARG A 413 -12.92 -6.64 -26.20
C ARG A 413 -13.49 -7.97 -25.73
N ASN A 414 -13.21 -9.07 -26.42
CA ASN A 414 -13.56 -10.42 -26.06
C ASN A 414 -12.42 -11.18 -25.33
N GLU A 415 -11.27 -10.51 -25.12
CA GLU A 415 -10.13 -11.11 -24.42
C GLU A 415 -9.74 -10.33 -23.16
N ARG A 416 -10.02 -9.02 -23.09
CA ARG A 416 -9.64 -8.17 -21.96
C ARG A 416 -10.76 -7.22 -21.55
N ALA A 417 -10.98 -7.09 -20.26
CA ALA A 417 -11.88 -6.11 -19.65
C ALA A 417 -11.45 -5.81 -18.21
N GLY A 418 -11.10 -4.53 -17.96
CA GLY A 418 -10.80 -4.02 -16.64
C GLY A 418 -9.67 -4.74 -15.89
N VAL A 419 -9.54 -4.38 -14.64
CA VAL A 419 -8.46 -4.87 -13.75
C VAL A 419 -8.45 -6.38 -13.55
N LEU A 420 -9.61 -7.06 -13.65
CA LEU A 420 -9.71 -8.50 -13.36
C LEU A 420 -9.03 -9.36 -14.42
N THR A 421 -8.83 -8.83 -15.61
CA THR A 421 -8.17 -9.55 -16.71
C THR A 421 -6.71 -9.14 -16.94
N LEU A 422 -6.17 -8.24 -16.11
CA LEU A 422 -4.75 -7.88 -16.16
C LEU A 422 -3.88 -9.09 -15.78
N PRO A 423 -2.75 -9.30 -16.46
CA PRO A 423 -1.82 -10.39 -16.17
C PRO A 423 -1.34 -10.42 -14.71
N SER A 424 -1.14 -9.25 -14.08
CA SER A 424 -0.78 -9.13 -12.66
C SER A 424 -1.81 -9.81 -11.74
N VAL A 425 -3.10 -9.53 -11.93
CA VAL A 425 -4.19 -10.07 -11.11
C VAL A 425 -4.38 -11.56 -11.37
N LEU A 426 -4.30 -11.98 -12.63
CA LEU A 426 -4.49 -13.37 -13.04
C LEU A 426 -3.33 -14.28 -12.59
N ALA A 427 -2.08 -13.78 -12.66
CA ALA A 427 -0.90 -14.54 -12.25
C ALA A 427 -0.80 -14.72 -10.74
N LEU A 428 -1.30 -13.77 -9.94
CA LEU A 428 -1.40 -13.91 -8.49
C LEU A 428 -2.38 -15.01 -8.04
N GLY A 429 -3.36 -15.33 -8.89
CA GLY A 429 -4.30 -16.43 -8.70
C GLY A 429 -3.90 -17.68 -9.49
N ALA A 430 -2.59 -17.99 -9.55
CA ALA A 430 -2.09 -19.14 -10.33
C ALA A 430 -1.00 -19.90 -9.59
N TYR A 431 -0.82 -21.15 -10.00
CA TYR A 431 0.32 -21.99 -9.65
C TYR A 431 1.45 -21.80 -10.67
N ALA A 432 2.60 -22.40 -10.43
CA ALA A 432 3.77 -22.23 -11.30
C ALA A 432 3.55 -22.63 -12.78
N VAL A 433 2.63 -23.54 -13.07
CA VAL A 433 2.40 -24.10 -14.42
C VAL A 433 0.97 -23.97 -14.93
N GLN A 434 0.01 -23.74 -14.04
CA GLN A 434 -1.42 -23.75 -14.37
C GLN A 434 -2.20 -22.67 -13.61
N PRO A 435 -3.31 -22.17 -14.16
CA PRO A 435 -4.18 -21.25 -13.43
C PRO A 435 -4.74 -21.91 -12.18
N GLY A 436 -5.01 -21.12 -11.14
CA GLY A 436 -5.62 -21.57 -9.89
C GLY A 436 -7.06 -21.10 -9.75
N PRO A 437 -8.07 -21.82 -10.26
CA PRO A 437 -9.46 -21.39 -10.19
C PRO A 437 -9.90 -21.11 -8.75
N ILE A 438 -9.50 -21.97 -7.80
CA ILE A 438 -9.81 -21.80 -6.37
C ILE A 438 -9.24 -20.47 -5.86
N LEU A 439 -7.99 -20.16 -6.19
CA LEU A 439 -7.34 -18.91 -5.76
C LEU A 439 -7.99 -17.67 -6.38
N ARG A 440 -8.32 -17.74 -7.69
CA ARG A 440 -9.01 -16.67 -8.41
C ARG A 440 -10.42 -16.46 -7.86
N GLY A 441 -11.17 -17.54 -7.65
CA GLY A 441 -12.52 -17.49 -7.13
C GLY A 441 -12.58 -16.96 -5.70
N LYS A 442 -11.71 -17.45 -4.82
CA LYS A 442 -11.59 -16.93 -3.44
C LYS A 442 -11.32 -15.42 -3.45
N ARG A 443 -10.40 -14.95 -4.30
CA ARG A 443 -10.08 -13.52 -4.43
C ARG A 443 -11.29 -12.69 -4.86
N VAL A 444 -12.08 -13.16 -5.84
CA VAL A 444 -13.33 -12.48 -6.24
C VAL A 444 -14.29 -12.38 -5.07
N LEU A 445 -14.52 -13.48 -4.36
CA LEU A 445 -15.46 -13.50 -3.23
C LEU A 445 -15.01 -12.56 -2.11
N GLU A 446 -13.75 -12.63 -1.70
CA GLU A 446 -13.24 -11.85 -0.57
C GLU A 446 -13.02 -10.37 -0.91
N ARG A 447 -12.45 -10.07 -2.09
CA ARG A 447 -12.05 -8.71 -2.46
C ARG A 447 -13.13 -7.89 -3.16
N LEU A 448 -13.98 -8.55 -3.95
CA LEU A 448 -15.01 -7.84 -4.69
C LEU A 448 -16.41 -8.00 -4.05
N ALA A 449 -16.68 -9.12 -3.39
CA ALA A 449 -18.00 -9.36 -2.81
C ALA A 449 -18.02 -9.29 -1.27
N CYS A 450 -16.88 -9.05 -0.60
CA CYS A 450 -16.76 -9.05 0.86
C CYS A 450 -17.36 -10.31 1.49
N MET A 451 -17.11 -11.46 0.87
CA MET A 451 -17.53 -12.75 1.37
C MET A 451 -16.30 -13.49 1.90
N ASP A 452 -16.11 -13.47 3.21
CA ASP A 452 -15.03 -14.22 3.85
C ASP A 452 -15.28 -15.73 3.70
N MET A 453 -14.31 -16.42 3.10
CA MET A 453 -14.37 -17.86 2.88
C MET A 453 -13.65 -18.66 3.97
N GLY A 454 -13.08 -17.99 4.94
CA GLY A 454 -12.34 -18.60 6.04
C GLY A 454 -11.06 -19.31 5.60
N ALA A 455 -10.43 -20.00 6.56
CA ALA A 455 -9.27 -20.85 6.29
C ALA A 455 -9.72 -22.19 5.69
N PRO A 456 -8.89 -22.82 4.83
CA PRO A 456 -9.13 -24.19 4.36
C PRO A 456 -9.27 -25.14 5.55
N ILE A 457 -10.13 -26.14 5.41
CA ILE A 457 -10.23 -27.21 6.42
C ILE A 457 -8.90 -27.99 6.46
N GLN A 458 -8.49 -28.39 7.66
CA GLN A 458 -7.27 -29.16 7.86
C GLN A 458 -7.32 -30.48 7.05
N GLY A 459 -6.27 -30.78 6.29
CA GLY A 459 -6.19 -31.97 5.44
C GLY A 459 -6.83 -31.82 4.05
N ALA A 460 -7.35 -30.64 3.70
CA ALA A 460 -7.91 -30.41 2.35
C ALA A 460 -6.87 -30.66 1.23
N GLU A 461 -5.58 -30.44 1.50
CA GLU A 461 -4.47 -30.70 0.59
C GLU A 461 -4.24 -32.20 0.29
N ALA A 462 -4.71 -33.07 1.15
CA ALA A 462 -4.59 -34.53 1.01
C ALA A 462 -5.75 -35.16 0.20
N ALA A 463 -6.73 -34.37 -0.23
CA ALA A 463 -7.82 -34.88 -1.05
C ALA A 463 -7.30 -35.33 -2.44
N LEU A 464 -7.33 -36.63 -2.68
CA LEU A 464 -6.93 -37.20 -3.97
C LEU A 464 -8.04 -36.95 -5.00
N PRO A 465 -7.67 -36.50 -6.23
CA PRO A 465 -8.65 -36.40 -7.31
C PRO A 465 -9.15 -37.82 -7.71
N PRO A 466 -10.42 -37.93 -8.17
CA PRO A 466 -10.96 -39.22 -8.63
C PRO A 466 -10.14 -39.80 -9.79
N ASP A 467 -10.08 -41.14 -9.88
CA ASP A 467 -9.38 -41.90 -10.95
C ASP A 467 -9.95 -41.67 -12.36
N THR A 468 -11.03 -40.90 -12.49
CA THR A 468 -11.69 -40.59 -13.77
C THR A 468 -10.97 -39.54 -14.63
N LEU A 469 -9.90 -38.90 -14.10
CA LEU A 469 -9.14 -37.88 -14.81
C LEU A 469 -8.14 -38.50 -15.79
N THR A 470 -8.15 -37.98 -17.03
CA THR A 470 -7.19 -38.38 -18.09
C THR A 470 -6.15 -37.28 -18.32
N ALA A 471 -5.15 -37.53 -19.15
CA ALA A 471 -4.17 -36.54 -19.55
C ALA A 471 -4.81 -35.35 -20.28
N GLU A 472 -5.90 -35.59 -20.99
CA GLU A 472 -6.66 -34.60 -21.77
C GLU A 472 -7.63 -33.77 -20.91
N SER A 473 -7.86 -34.13 -19.63
CA SER A 473 -8.76 -33.39 -18.77
C SER A 473 -8.33 -31.94 -18.64
N THR A 474 -9.28 -31.02 -18.78
CA THR A 474 -9.03 -29.56 -18.60
C THR A 474 -8.75 -29.20 -17.14
N ASN A 475 -8.14 -28.05 -16.90
CA ASN A 475 -7.90 -27.55 -15.53
C ASN A 475 -9.22 -27.40 -14.75
N ARG A 476 -10.29 -26.95 -15.41
CA ARG A 476 -11.64 -26.89 -14.83
C ARG A 476 -12.12 -28.28 -14.38
N GLN A 477 -12.03 -29.30 -15.23
CA GLN A 477 -12.44 -30.67 -14.92
C GLN A 477 -11.65 -31.22 -13.73
N ARG A 478 -10.33 -31.04 -13.72
CA ARG A 478 -9.46 -31.44 -12.59
C ARG A 478 -9.82 -30.77 -11.29
N THR A 479 -10.05 -29.46 -11.33
CA THR A 479 -10.44 -28.69 -10.14
C THR A 479 -11.82 -29.12 -9.62
N ALA A 480 -12.81 -29.27 -10.51
CA ALA A 480 -14.14 -29.73 -10.14
C ALA A 480 -14.11 -31.14 -9.51
N ALA A 481 -13.33 -32.04 -10.09
CA ALA A 481 -13.15 -33.40 -9.58
C ALA A 481 -12.45 -33.39 -8.19
N ALA A 482 -11.36 -32.63 -8.04
CA ALA A 482 -10.64 -32.55 -6.77
C ALA A 482 -11.46 -31.94 -5.64
N THR A 483 -12.47 -31.12 -5.94
CA THR A 483 -13.32 -30.43 -4.97
C THR A 483 -14.72 -31.04 -4.84
N SER A 484 -14.97 -32.19 -5.49
CA SER A 484 -16.24 -32.91 -5.47
C SER A 484 -16.55 -33.68 -4.16
N PRO A 485 -15.59 -34.08 -3.29
CA PRO A 485 -15.91 -34.73 -2.03
C PRO A 485 -16.84 -33.87 -1.18
N ALA A 486 -17.78 -34.53 -0.46
CA ALA A 486 -18.82 -33.85 0.31
C ALA A 486 -18.26 -32.79 1.30
N ALA A 487 -17.12 -33.06 1.92
CA ALA A 487 -16.46 -32.12 2.83
C ALA A 487 -15.97 -30.84 2.11
N CYS A 488 -15.68 -30.91 0.81
CA CYS A 488 -15.17 -29.77 0.04
C CYS A 488 -16.31 -28.97 -0.63
N THR A 489 -17.38 -29.65 -1.03
CA THR A 489 -18.47 -29.08 -1.84
C THR A 489 -19.14 -27.88 -1.17
N ALA A 490 -19.25 -27.85 0.16
CA ALA A 490 -19.92 -26.77 0.88
C ALA A 490 -19.33 -25.38 0.55
N CYS A 491 -18.02 -25.25 0.49
CA CYS A 491 -17.31 -24.03 0.14
C CYS A 491 -17.07 -23.91 -1.38
N HIS A 492 -16.67 -25.00 -2.02
CA HIS A 492 -16.22 -24.96 -3.42
C HIS A 492 -17.34 -24.71 -4.44
N LYS A 493 -18.62 -25.00 -4.10
CA LYS A 493 -19.77 -24.57 -4.92
C LYS A 493 -19.87 -23.03 -5.05
N LEU A 494 -19.31 -22.27 -4.11
CA LEU A 494 -19.23 -20.82 -4.17
C LEU A 494 -17.91 -20.35 -4.77
N ILE A 495 -16.78 -21.00 -4.42
CA ILE A 495 -15.43 -20.59 -4.81
C ILE A 495 -15.11 -20.91 -6.28
N ASN A 496 -15.50 -22.10 -6.75
CA ASN A 496 -15.10 -22.57 -8.07
C ASN A 496 -15.72 -21.76 -9.24
N PRO A 497 -17.02 -21.45 -9.27
CA PRO A 497 -17.63 -20.74 -10.41
C PRO A 497 -16.94 -19.41 -10.73
N PRO A 498 -16.74 -18.46 -9.80
CA PRO A 498 -16.05 -17.20 -10.11
C PRO A 498 -14.59 -17.40 -10.53
N GLY A 499 -13.96 -18.51 -10.12
CA GLY A 499 -12.62 -18.88 -10.59
C GLY A 499 -12.62 -19.42 -12.00
N PHE A 500 -13.62 -20.24 -12.37
CA PHE A 500 -13.78 -20.80 -13.71
C PHE A 500 -14.05 -19.73 -14.77
N ALA A 501 -14.63 -18.59 -14.40
CA ALA A 501 -14.79 -17.45 -15.30
C ALA A 501 -13.48 -17.04 -16.00
N PHE A 502 -12.34 -17.29 -15.37
CA PHE A 502 -11.03 -16.90 -15.87
C PHE A 502 -10.20 -18.05 -16.46
N GLU A 503 -10.82 -19.18 -16.85
CA GLU A 503 -10.11 -20.31 -17.46
C GLU A 503 -9.54 -20.02 -18.86
N HIS A 504 -10.04 -18.99 -19.54
CA HIS A 504 -9.41 -18.49 -20.75
C HIS A 504 -8.01 -17.89 -20.54
N TYR A 505 -7.56 -17.75 -19.28
CA TYR A 505 -6.24 -17.19 -18.99
C TYR A 505 -5.36 -18.19 -18.26
N ASP A 506 -4.17 -18.45 -18.83
CA ASP A 506 -3.19 -19.33 -18.24
C ASP A 506 -2.56 -18.77 -16.93
N ALA A 507 -1.49 -19.42 -16.45
CA ALA A 507 -0.86 -19.03 -15.18
C ALA A 507 -0.13 -17.70 -15.20
N ILE A 508 0.20 -17.15 -16.36
CA ILE A 508 0.81 -15.82 -16.51
C ILE A 508 -0.17 -14.76 -17.06
N GLY A 509 -1.46 -15.11 -17.14
CA GLY A 509 -2.50 -14.25 -17.66
C GLY A 509 -2.59 -14.17 -19.19
N ARG A 510 -1.92 -15.06 -19.93
CA ARG A 510 -2.07 -15.14 -21.38
C ARG A 510 -3.42 -15.75 -21.74
N TRP A 511 -4.12 -15.15 -22.71
CA TRP A 511 -5.40 -15.68 -23.20
C TRP A 511 -5.23 -16.95 -24.02
N ARG A 512 -6.15 -17.91 -23.87
CA ARG A 512 -6.18 -19.20 -24.57
C ARG A 512 -7.60 -19.61 -24.91
N ALA A 513 -7.82 -20.14 -26.13
CA ALA A 513 -9.09 -20.68 -26.56
C ALA A 513 -9.28 -22.16 -26.13
N GLN A 514 -8.18 -22.84 -25.87
CA GLN A 514 -8.16 -24.29 -25.56
C GLN A 514 -7.32 -24.57 -24.31
N ASP A 515 -7.70 -25.62 -23.59
CA ASP A 515 -6.95 -26.21 -22.49
C ASP A 515 -6.82 -27.73 -22.76
N ASN A 516 -5.59 -28.22 -22.79
CA ASN A 516 -5.29 -29.62 -23.15
C ASN A 516 -6.01 -30.11 -24.42
N GLY A 517 -6.10 -29.28 -25.47
CA GLY A 517 -6.72 -29.60 -26.74
C GLY A 517 -8.25 -29.52 -26.76
N GLN A 518 -8.89 -29.24 -25.62
CA GLN A 518 -10.34 -29.04 -25.53
C GLN A 518 -10.70 -27.56 -25.49
N PRO A 519 -11.84 -27.12 -26.06
CA PRO A 519 -12.32 -25.77 -25.90
C PRO A 519 -12.45 -25.40 -24.42
N VAL A 520 -12.06 -24.17 -24.06
CA VAL A 520 -12.23 -23.68 -22.70
C VAL A 520 -13.71 -23.43 -22.42
N ASP A 521 -14.21 -24.01 -21.32
CA ASP A 521 -15.49 -23.66 -20.73
C ASP A 521 -15.25 -22.74 -19.53
N ALA A 522 -15.61 -21.47 -19.67
CA ALA A 522 -15.48 -20.44 -18.63
C ALA A 522 -16.84 -19.98 -18.09
N SER A 523 -17.92 -20.70 -18.41
CA SER A 523 -19.28 -20.37 -17.95
C SER A 523 -19.51 -20.72 -16.48
N GLY A 524 -20.48 -20.07 -15.86
CA GLY A 524 -20.84 -20.38 -14.47
C GLY A 524 -21.99 -19.54 -13.93
N SER A 525 -22.31 -19.81 -12.67
CA SER A 525 -23.29 -19.04 -11.90
C SER A 525 -22.77 -18.87 -10.48
N LEU A 526 -22.97 -17.71 -9.91
CA LEU A 526 -22.57 -17.32 -8.56
C LEU A 526 -23.75 -16.66 -7.86
N THR A 527 -24.10 -17.14 -6.67
CA THR A 527 -25.05 -16.47 -5.79
C THR A 527 -24.30 -15.72 -4.72
N LEU A 528 -24.43 -14.39 -4.72
CA LEU A 528 -23.83 -13.50 -3.73
C LEU A 528 -24.67 -13.48 -2.44
N ARG A 529 -24.06 -13.00 -1.35
CA ARG A 529 -24.78 -12.76 -0.08
C ARG A 529 -25.93 -11.76 -0.36
N GLY A 530 -27.13 -12.06 0.11
CA GLY A 530 -28.33 -11.29 -0.20
C GLY A 530 -29.19 -11.87 -1.33
N GLY A 531 -28.74 -12.96 -1.99
CA GLY A 531 -29.52 -13.70 -2.98
C GLY A 531 -29.36 -13.19 -4.42
N GLU A 532 -28.48 -12.22 -4.67
CA GLU A 532 -28.18 -11.78 -6.05
C GLU A 532 -27.50 -12.92 -6.81
N GLU A 533 -28.08 -13.33 -7.93
CA GLU A 533 -27.54 -14.38 -8.81
C GLU A 533 -26.89 -13.78 -10.06
N ILE A 534 -25.65 -14.17 -10.32
CA ILE A 534 -24.85 -13.73 -11.47
C ILE A 534 -24.50 -14.96 -12.32
N THR A 535 -25.16 -15.14 -13.45
CA THR A 535 -24.82 -16.15 -14.46
C THR A 535 -23.95 -15.50 -15.54
N PHE A 536 -22.88 -16.17 -15.97
CA PHE A 536 -21.91 -15.64 -16.92
C PHE A 536 -21.41 -16.71 -17.89
N THR A 537 -20.95 -16.27 -19.05
CA THR A 537 -20.42 -17.13 -20.13
C THR A 537 -18.89 -17.21 -20.13
N ASP A 538 -18.21 -16.17 -19.65
CA ASP A 538 -16.77 -16.03 -19.57
C ASP A 538 -16.35 -14.93 -18.59
N GLY A 539 -15.04 -14.68 -18.46
CA GLY A 539 -14.49 -13.67 -17.55
C GLY A 539 -14.85 -12.24 -17.93
N ILE A 540 -15.09 -11.95 -19.21
CA ILE A 540 -15.47 -10.63 -19.68
C ILE A 540 -16.93 -10.34 -19.33
N ASP A 541 -17.82 -11.27 -19.61
CA ASP A 541 -19.25 -11.18 -19.22
C ASP A 541 -19.38 -11.10 -17.70
N PHE A 542 -18.57 -11.90 -16.98
CA PHE A 542 -18.52 -11.86 -15.52
C PHE A 542 -18.09 -10.49 -14.99
N ALA A 543 -17.00 -9.90 -15.50
CA ALA A 543 -16.52 -8.59 -15.11
C ALA A 543 -17.59 -7.50 -15.31
N ARG A 544 -18.31 -7.53 -16.45
CA ARG A 544 -19.41 -6.59 -16.73
C ARG A 544 -20.55 -6.72 -15.72
N LYS A 545 -20.90 -7.94 -15.34
CA LYS A 545 -21.98 -8.19 -14.36
C LYS A 545 -21.54 -7.82 -12.95
N LEU A 546 -20.29 -8.09 -12.57
CA LEU A 546 -19.74 -7.62 -11.29
C LEU A 546 -19.74 -6.09 -11.20
N ALA A 547 -19.43 -5.38 -12.28
CA ALA A 547 -19.43 -3.92 -12.32
C ALA A 547 -20.79 -3.29 -12.01
N THR A 548 -21.88 -4.01 -12.28
CA THR A 548 -23.26 -3.54 -12.04
C THR A 548 -23.89 -4.13 -10.76
N SER A 549 -23.23 -5.08 -10.12
CA SER A 549 -23.70 -5.69 -8.88
C SER A 549 -23.68 -4.70 -7.72
N ASN A 550 -24.81 -4.55 -7.04
CA ASN A 550 -24.88 -3.71 -5.85
C ASN A 550 -23.97 -4.26 -4.73
N ARG A 551 -23.94 -5.57 -4.52
CA ARG A 551 -23.06 -6.20 -3.52
C ARG A 551 -21.58 -5.87 -3.76
N VAL A 552 -21.14 -5.89 -5.00
CA VAL A 552 -19.76 -5.61 -5.38
C VAL A 552 -19.41 -4.13 -5.19
N ARG A 553 -20.32 -3.24 -5.55
CA ARG A 553 -20.18 -1.79 -5.31
C ARG A 553 -20.13 -1.47 -3.81
N ASP A 554 -21.00 -2.08 -3.03
CA ASP A 554 -21.06 -1.92 -1.57
C ASP A 554 -19.77 -2.40 -0.89
N CYS A 555 -19.23 -3.51 -1.36
CA CYS A 555 -17.95 -4.04 -0.90
C CYS A 555 -16.78 -3.09 -1.22
N TYR A 556 -16.76 -2.50 -2.40
CA TYR A 556 -15.75 -1.51 -2.77
C TYR A 556 -15.81 -0.26 -1.89
N VAL A 557 -17.02 0.23 -1.59
CA VAL A 557 -17.23 1.35 -0.64
C VAL A 557 -16.73 0.98 0.76
N LEU A 558 -17.01 -0.24 1.23
CA LEU A 558 -16.54 -0.72 2.53
C LEU A 558 -15.01 -0.74 2.60
N HIS A 559 -14.33 -1.27 1.57
CA HIS A 559 -12.87 -1.29 1.53
C HIS A 559 -12.26 0.12 1.56
N TRP A 560 -12.79 1.06 0.77
CA TRP A 560 -12.34 2.45 0.79
C TRP A 560 -12.60 3.12 2.15
N THR A 561 -13.74 2.84 2.79
CA THR A 561 -14.05 3.40 4.11
C THR A 561 -13.11 2.84 5.16
N ARG A 562 -12.85 1.53 5.17
CA ARG A 562 -11.86 0.89 6.06
C ARG A 562 -10.46 1.49 5.88
N TYR A 563 -10.04 1.67 4.63
CA TYR A 563 -8.75 2.28 4.30
C TYR A 563 -8.66 3.72 4.82
N ALA A 564 -9.68 4.53 4.58
CA ALA A 564 -9.74 5.93 5.02
C ALA A 564 -9.70 6.08 6.55
N LEU A 565 -10.31 5.14 7.28
CA LEU A 565 -10.40 5.17 8.73
C LEU A 565 -9.22 4.45 9.41
N GLY A 566 -8.48 3.61 8.69
CA GLY A 566 -7.42 2.77 9.24
C GLY A 566 -7.93 1.74 10.26
N ASN A 567 -9.18 1.31 10.16
CA ASN A 567 -9.76 0.32 11.07
C ASN A 567 -10.69 -0.67 10.36
N GLN A 568 -10.95 -1.80 11.01
CA GLN A 568 -11.97 -2.75 10.57
C GLN A 568 -13.36 -2.20 10.91
N LEU A 569 -14.08 -1.79 9.86
CA LEU A 569 -15.46 -1.34 9.95
C LEU A 569 -16.39 -2.52 9.62
N GLU A 570 -17.43 -2.71 10.42
CA GLU A 570 -18.45 -3.72 10.14
C GLU A 570 -19.32 -3.29 8.95
N GLU A 571 -19.84 -4.27 8.18
CA GLU A 571 -20.73 -4.02 7.04
C GLU A 571 -22.04 -3.30 7.44
N THR A 572 -22.42 -3.41 8.72
CA THR A 572 -23.63 -2.81 9.29
C THR A 572 -23.36 -1.49 10.02
N ALA A 573 -22.16 -0.91 9.86
CA ALA A 573 -21.81 0.32 10.58
C ALA A 573 -22.74 1.48 10.20
N PRO A 574 -23.24 2.24 11.20
CA PRO A 574 -24.09 3.40 10.95
C PRO A 574 -23.41 4.39 9.99
N GLY A 575 -24.15 4.86 8.98
CA GLY A 575 -23.67 5.81 7.96
C GLY A 575 -22.97 5.18 6.75
N LEU A 576 -22.61 3.89 6.79
CA LEU A 576 -22.02 3.21 5.64
C LEU A 576 -23.03 3.05 4.50
N GLU A 577 -24.26 2.68 4.81
CA GLU A 577 -25.33 2.49 3.83
C GLU A 577 -25.55 3.75 2.97
N ALA A 578 -25.56 4.93 3.58
CA ALA A 578 -25.70 6.19 2.85
C ALA A 578 -24.56 6.46 1.85
N LEU A 579 -23.33 6.01 2.14
CA LEU A 579 -22.21 6.06 1.20
C LEU A 579 -22.39 5.07 0.05
N GLN A 580 -22.86 3.86 0.36
CA GLN A 580 -23.14 2.81 -0.62
C GLN A 580 -24.26 3.22 -1.59
N GLU A 581 -25.38 3.74 -1.08
CA GLU A 581 -26.48 4.25 -1.91
C GLU A 581 -26.02 5.34 -2.89
N ARG A 582 -25.30 6.33 -2.37
CA ARG A 582 -24.75 7.41 -3.20
C ARG A 582 -23.80 6.92 -4.28
N PHE A 583 -22.96 5.91 -3.96
CA PHE A 583 -22.04 5.34 -4.93
C PHE A 583 -22.77 4.49 -5.99
N ARG A 584 -23.84 3.78 -5.63
CA ARG A 584 -24.68 3.06 -6.60
C ARG A 584 -25.32 4.01 -7.63
N GLU A 585 -25.64 5.24 -7.21
CA GLU A 585 -26.27 6.26 -8.08
C GLU A 585 -25.29 6.91 -9.07
N ASN A 586 -24.06 7.24 -8.64
CA ASN A 586 -23.15 8.04 -9.47
C ASN A 586 -21.93 7.29 -10.00
N ASP A 587 -21.57 6.14 -9.42
CA ASP A 587 -20.46 5.25 -9.83
C ASP A 587 -19.06 5.91 -9.89
N SER A 588 -18.93 7.16 -9.45
CA SER A 588 -17.68 7.93 -9.51
C SER A 588 -16.77 7.64 -8.32
N ILE A 589 -15.55 7.17 -8.61
CA ILE A 589 -14.57 6.86 -7.58
C ILE A 589 -14.11 8.14 -6.84
N LYS A 590 -13.84 9.23 -7.55
CA LYS A 590 -13.47 10.50 -6.92
C LYS A 590 -14.59 11.03 -6.01
N GLU A 591 -15.85 10.95 -6.46
CA GLU A 591 -17.00 11.39 -5.64
C GLU A 591 -17.21 10.48 -4.42
N LEU A 592 -16.90 9.19 -4.51
CA LEU A 592 -16.88 8.30 -3.35
C LEU A 592 -15.87 8.79 -2.30
N LEU A 593 -14.63 9.11 -2.71
CA LEU A 593 -13.60 9.59 -1.79
C LEU A 593 -13.99 10.91 -1.13
N VAL A 594 -14.57 11.84 -1.88
CA VAL A 594 -15.12 13.09 -1.35
C VAL A 594 -16.27 12.81 -0.35
N SER A 595 -17.16 11.86 -0.68
CA SER A 595 -18.29 11.49 0.17
C SER A 595 -17.83 10.85 1.47
N ILE A 596 -16.80 10.01 1.44
CA ILE A 596 -16.18 9.44 2.64
C ILE A 596 -15.61 10.57 3.52
N ALA A 597 -14.81 11.48 2.95
CA ALA A 597 -14.20 12.59 3.70
C ALA A 597 -15.23 13.50 4.40
N ARG A 598 -16.44 13.63 3.84
CA ARG A 598 -17.54 14.44 4.41
C ARG A 598 -18.37 13.68 5.45
N SER A 599 -18.31 12.36 5.47
CA SER A 599 -19.17 11.53 6.32
C SER A 599 -18.86 11.68 7.80
N ASP A 600 -19.85 11.40 8.64
CA ASP A 600 -19.64 11.32 10.09
C ASP A 600 -18.70 10.18 10.46
N LEU A 601 -18.66 9.08 9.69
CA LEU A 601 -17.68 8.01 9.84
C LEU A 601 -16.24 8.54 9.79
N PHE A 602 -15.98 9.52 8.92
CA PHE A 602 -14.66 10.11 8.78
C PHE A 602 -14.36 11.19 9.83
N ARG A 603 -15.37 11.95 10.25
CA ARG A 603 -15.23 13.10 11.17
C ARG A 603 -15.28 12.72 12.65
N MET A 604 -15.85 11.57 12.95
CA MET A 604 -16.07 11.08 14.30
C MET A 604 -15.26 9.80 14.54
N ARG A 605 -15.05 9.46 15.79
CA ARG A 605 -14.57 8.15 16.21
C ARG A 605 -15.49 7.57 17.29
N PRO A 606 -15.65 6.25 17.35
CA PRO A 606 -16.35 5.62 18.48
C PRO A 606 -15.52 5.81 19.75
N THR A 607 -16.20 6.09 20.87
CA THR A 607 -15.59 6.23 22.21
C THR A 607 -15.68 4.94 23.02
N GLY A 608 -16.44 3.93 22.55
CA GLY A 608 -16.61 2.63 23.19
C GLY A 608 -15.38 1.73 23.10
N ASN A 609 -15.21 0.84 24.08
CA ASN A 609 -14.18 -0.19 24.07
C ASN A 609 -14.47 -1.19 22.93
N PRO A 610 -13.48 -1.61 22.11
CA PRO A 610 -13.68 -2.65 21.10
C PRO A 610 -14.18 -4.00 21.66
N GLY A 611 -14.24 -4.15 22.99
CA GLY A 611 -14.69 -5.34 23.72
C GLY A 611 -16.13 -5.31 24.21
N ASP A 612 -16.83 -4.19 24.16
CA ASP A 612 -18.20 -4.09 24.73
C ASP A 612 -19.32 -4.53 23.76
N ASN A 613 -18.97 -4.90 22.52
CA ASN A 613 -19.87 -5.44 21.50
C ASN A 613 -19.60 -6.93 21.20
N ARG A 614 -19.41 -7.76 22.25
CA ARG A 614 -19.44 -9.22 22.11
C ARG A 614 -20.63 -9.81 22.83
#